data_3c516332f140c12b7db68aec521d8b95
#
_entry.id   3c516332f140c12b7db68aec521d8b95
#
_cell.length_a   1.000
_cell.length_b   1.000
_cell.length_c   1.000
_cell.angle_alpha   90.00
_cell.angle_beta   90.00
_cell.angle_gamma   90.00
#
_symmetry.space_group_name_H-M   'P 1'
#
loop_
_entity.id
_entity.type
_entity.pdbx_description
1 polymer ?
#
loop_
_entity_poly.entity_id
_entity_poly.type
_entity_poly.pdbx_seq_one_letter_code
_entity_poly.pdbx_strand_id
1 'polypeptide(L)'
;MFQVRKVEDASFDGVIMRLEGNCDLAGGGVLEQKLTFLSAGRPQRVVFDLEALEFIGSFGIGQLVAFNKGLRINGGKVALARVSEGIHHALKFSRLTDMFSVHATVEDAKAALMVG
;
A
#
# COMPACT_ATOMS: atom_id res chain seq x y z
N MET A 1 14.55 -2.76 -10.54
CA MET A 1 14.04 -1.38 -10.50
C MET A 1 12.71 -1.34 -9.77
N PHE A 2 12.44 -0.28 -9.04
CA PHE A 2 11.21 -0.12 -8.27
C PHE A 2 10.56 1.21 -8.60
N GLN A 3 9.23 1.21 -8.68
CA GLN A 3 8.47 2.41 -9.07
C GLN A 3 7.14 2.46 -8.32
N VAL A 4 6.74 3.66 -7.93
CA VAL A 4 5.44 3.92 -7.30
C VAL A 4 4.68 4.87 -8.21
N ARG A 5 3.47 4.46 -8.62
CA ARG A 5 2.64 5.26 -9.52
C ARG A 5 1.26 5.49 -8.94
N LYS A 6 0.81 6.73 -9.03
CA LYS A 6 -0.57 7.05 -8.66
C LYS A 6 -1.48 6.67 -9.83
N VAL A 7 -2.55 5.94 -9.53
CA VAL A 7 -3.56 5.57 -10.53
C VAL A 7 -4.75 6.50 -10.38
N GLU A 8 -5.11 7.18 -11.46
CA GLU A 8 -6.26 8.08 -11.44
C GLU A 8 -7.56 7.28 -11.53
N ASP A 9 -8.50 7.57 -10.64
CA ASP A 9 -9.81 6.94 -10.63
C ASP A 9 -10.83 7.92 -10.06
N ALA A 10 -11.54 8.61 -10.95
CA ALA A 10 -12.51 9.63 -10.56
C ALA A 10 -13.70 9.07 -9.78
N SER A 11 -13.93 7.75 -9.85
CA SER A 11 -15.04 7.12 -9.14
C SER A 11 -14.71 6.79 -7.68
N PHE A 12 -13.46 6.99 -7.27
CA PHE A 12 -13.01 6.64 -5.92
C PHE A 12 -12.60 7.89 -5.15
N ASP A 13 -13.19 8.09 -3.98
CA ASP A 13 -12.79 9.16 -3.07
C ASP A 13 -11.63 8.69 -2.22
N GLY A 14 -10.45 8.68 -2.80
CA GLY A 14 -9.23 8.21 -2.19
C GLY A 14 -8.10 8.17 -3.19
N VAL A 15 -7.02 7.52 -2.81
CA VAL A 15 -5.81 7.42 -3.62
C VAL A 15 -5.50 5.95 -3.89
N ILE A 16 -5.16 5.63 -5.13
CA ILE A 16 -4.67 4.32 -5.52
C ILE A 16 -3.21 4.47 -5.91
N MET A 17 -2.33 3.75 -5.22
CA MET A 17 -0.90 3.74 -5.50
C MET A 17 -0.50 2.35 -5.98
N ARG A 18 0.11 2.27 -7.14
CA ARG A 18 0.59 1.02 -7.70
C ARG A 18 2.09 0.91 -7.43
N LEU A 19 2.49 -0.17 -6.76
CA LEU A 19 3.90 -0.49 -6.51
C LEU A 19 4.35 -1.52 -7.54
N GLU A 20 5.46 -1.24 -8.23
CA GLU A 20 5.95 -2.09 -9.32
C GLU A 20 7.41 -2.42 -9.13
N GLY A 21 7.76 -3.68 -9.37
CA GLY A 21 9.13 -4.13 -9.41
C GLY A 21 9.68 -4.62 -8.08
N ASN A 22 10.92 -4.27 -7.82
CA ASN A 22 11.73 -4.87 -6.76
C ASN A 22 11.97 -3.86 -5.65
N CYS A 23 11.23 -3.98 -4.55
CA CYS A 23 11.38 -3.07 -3.41
C CYS A 23 12.46 -3.60 -2.46
N ASP A 24 13.71 -3.56 -2.92
CA ASP A 24 14.90 -3.84 -2.14
C ASP A 24 15.24 -2.64 -1.26
N LEU A 25 16.47 -2.55 -0.75
CA LEU A 25 16.87 -1.43 0.11
C LEU A 25 16.74 -0.09 -0.62
N ALA A 26 17.20 -0.01 -1.86
CA ALA A 26 17.09 1.23 -2.66
C ALA A 26 15.63 1.55 -2.98
N GLY A 27 14.84 0.53 -3.32
CA GLY A 27 13.40 0.68 -3.57
C GLY A 27 12.66 1.15 -2.34
N GLY A 28 13.05 0.66 -1.15
CA GLY A 28 12.48 1.11 0.11
C GLY A 28 12.68 2.60 0.36
N GLY A 29 13.84 3.12 -0.06
CA GLY A 29 14.11 4.57 0.00
C GLY A 29 13.20 5.37 -0.92
N VAL A 30 12.96 4.86 -2.13
CA VAL A 30 12.02 5.47 -3.08
C VAL A 30 10.60 5.46 -2.49
N LEU A 31 10.21 4.33 -1.91
CA LEU A 31 8.90 4.18 -1.29
C LEU A 31 8.74 5.18 -0.13
N GLU A 32 9.76 5.32 0.71
CA GLU A 32 9.74 6.25 1.82
C GLU A 32 9.46 7.68 1.34
N GLN A 33 10.16 8.13 0.31
CA GLN A 33 9.94 9.47 -0.23
C GLN A 33 8.53 9.66 -0.77
N LYS A 34 8.03 8.67 -1.50
CA LYS A 34 6.69 8.74 -2.08
C LYS A 34 5.60 8.74 -1.02
N LEU A 35 5.77 7.92 0.03
CA LEU A 35 4.79 7.86 1.11
C LEU A 35 4.82 9.12 1.97
N THR A 36 6.00 9.70 2.17
CA THR A 36 6.12 10.98 2.88
C THR A 36 5.36 12.07 2.12
N PHE A 37 5.55 12.13 0.81
CA PHE A 37 4.84 13.10 -0.04
C PHE A 37 3.33 12.87 0.01
N LEU A 38 2.89 11.61 -0.08
CA LEU A 38 1.48 11.26 -0.02
C LEU A 38 0.86 11.65 1.33
N SER A 39 1.58 11.40 2.41
CA SER A 39 1.11 11.72 3.77
C SER A 39 0.87 13.21 3.96
N ALA A 40 1.67 14.05 3.29
CA ALA A 40 1.52 15.50 3.39
C ALA A 40 0.16 15.98 2.87
N GLY A 41 -0.44 15.25 1.94
CA GLY A 41 -1.79 15.55 1.42
C GLY A 41 -2.92 15.06 2.31
N ARG A 42 -2.61 14.38 3.41
CA ARG A 42 -3.57 13.84 4.38
C ARG A 42 -4.69 13.03 3.75
N PRO A 43 -4.36 12.00 2.94
CA PRO A 43 -5.38 11.16 2.34
C PRO A 43 -6.12 10.36 3.42
N GLN A 44 -7.41 10.10 3.20
CA GLN A 44 -8.22 9.35 4.15
C GLN A 44 -8.40 7.89 3.75
N ARG A 45 -8.26 7.59 2.46
CA ARG A 45 -8.42 6.24 1.94
C ARG A 45 -7.33 5.98 0.92
N VAL A 46 -6.54 4.94 1.14
CA VAL A 46 -5.43 4.59 0.24
C VAL A 46 -5.48 3.10 -0.08
N VAL A 47 -5.48 2.78 -1.36
CA VAL A 47 -5.33 1.41 -1.84
C VAL A 47 -3.92 1.27 -2.43
N PHE A 48 -3.20 0.26 -1.98
CA PHE A 48 -1.94 -0.14 -2.62
C PHE A 48 -2.23 -1.33 -3.52
N ASP A 49 -2.02 -1.15 -4.82
CA ASP A 49 -2.15 -2.22 -5.80
C ASP A 49 -0.78 -2.87 -5.97
N LEU A 50 -0.67 -4.12 -5.55
CA LEU A 50 0.60 -4.84 -5.48
C LEU A 50 0.74 -5.90 -6.58
N GLU A 51 -0.09 -5.85 -7.61
CA GLU A 51 -0.04 -6.85 -8.68
C GLU A 51 1.33 -6.94 -9.34
N ALA A 52 1.97 -5.80 -9.57
CA ALA A 52 3.26 -5.74 -10.26
C ALA A 52 4.44 -5.70 -9.30
N LEU A 53 4.22 -5.87 -8.01
CA LEU A 53 5.29 -5.93 -7.03
C LEU A 53 5.90 -7.33 -7.04
N GLU A 54 7.21 -7.42 -7.34
CA GLU A 54 7.91 -8.69 -7.46
C GLU A 54 8.59 -9.11 -6.17
N PHE A 55 9.04 -8.14 -5.38
CA PHE A 55 9.74 -8.39 -4.12
C PHE A 55 9.58 -7.20 -3.20
N ILE A 56 9.52 -7.46 -1.90
CA ILE A 56 9.57 -6.41 -0.90
C ILE A 56 10.41 -6.88 0.29
N GLY A 57 11.44 -6.10 0.62
CA GLY A 57 12.30 -6.37 1.75
C GLY A 57 11.80 -5.70 3.02
N SER A 58 12.51 -5.92 4.12
CA SER A 58 12.10 -5.46 5.45
C SER A 58 11.97 -3.94 5.55
N PHE A 59 12.83 -3.19 4.85
CA PHE A 59 12.76 -1.73 4.86
C PHE A 59 11.46 -1.26 4.20
N GLY A 60 11.13 -1.80 3.02
CA GLY A 60 9.88 -1.46 2.34
C GLY A 60 8.65 -1.84 3.16
N ILE A 61 8.68 -3.02 3.77
CA ILE A 61 7.60 -3.46 4.66
C ILE A 61 7.44 -2.46 5.81
N GLY A 62 8.54 -2.05 6.42
CA GLY A 62 8.52 -1.06 7.50
C GLY A 62 7.91 0.27 7.09
N GLN A 63 8.13 0.69 5.84
CA GLN A 63 7.55 1.91 5.31
C GLN A 63 6.02 1.79 5.18
N LEU A 64 5.52 0.65 4.72
CA LEU A 64 4.08 0.43 4.64
C LEU A 64 3.44 0.43 6.03
N VAL A 65 4.09 -0.20 7.00
CA VAL A 65 3.62 -0.23 8.40
C VAL A 65 3.53 1.18 8.97
N ALA A 66 4.60 1.96 8.81
CA ALA A 66 4.65 3.32 9.33
C ALA A 66 3.57 4.21 8.69
N PHE A 67 3.40 4.06 7.38
CA PHE A 67 2.37 4.82 6.66
C PHE A 67 0.97 4.46 7.16
N ASN A 68 0.69 3.16 7.32
CA ASN A 68 -0.60 2.71 7.83
C ASN A 68 -0.89 3.26 9.21
N LYS A 69 0.09 3.20 10.12
CA LYS A 69 -0.08 3.70 11.47
C LYS A 69 -0.37 5.20 11.48
N GLY A 70 0.39 5.97 10.70
CA GLY A 70 0.20 7.41 10.62
C GLY A 70 -1.17 7.78 10.05
N LEU A 71 -1.61 7.06 9.04
CA LEU A 71 -2.91 7.31 8.43
C LEU A 71 -4.05 7.00 9.39
N ARG A 72 -3.95 5.88 10.10
CA ARG A 72 -4.99 5.46 11.06
C ARG A 72 -5.13 6.41 12.23
N ILE A 73 -4.04 6.99 12.69
CA ILE A 73 -4.08 8.00 13.77
C ILE A 73 -4.95 9.18 13.35
N ASN A 74 -4.96 9.52 12.07
CA ASN A 74 -5.76 10.61 11.53
C ASN A 74 -7.12 10.16 10.99
N GLY A 75 -7.56 8.95 11.34
CA GLY A 75 -8.87 8.42 10.94
C GLY A 75 -8.92 7.81 9.56
N GLY A 76 -7.77 7.68 8.90
CA GLY A 76 -7.71 7.11 7.56
C GLY A 76 -7.63 5.59 7.56
N LYS A 77 -7.76 5.00 6.37
CA LYS A 77 -7.73 3.55 6.17
C LYS A 77 -6.87 3.19 4.96
N VAL A 78 -6.17 2.06 5.07
CA VAL A 78 -5.34 1.52 3.99
C VAL A 78 -5.80 0.11 3.67
N ALA A 79 -5.85 -0.22 2.38
CA ALA A 79 -6.13 -1.58 1.91
C ALA A 79 -5.09 -1.99 0.88
N LEU A 80 -4.79 -3.27 0.83
CA LEU A 80 -3.92 -3.87 -0.17
C LEU A 80 -4.76 -4.64 -1.17
N ALA A 81 -4.40 -4.57 -2.44
CA ALA A 81 -5.11 -5.27 -3.51
C ALA A 81 -4.15 -6.06 -4.39
N ARG A 82 -4.63 -7.18 -4.89
CA ARG A 82 -3.93 -8.02 -5.87
C ARG A 82 -2.55 -8.47 -5.40
N VAL A 83 -2.49 -8.92 -4.16
CA VAL A 83 -1.23 -9.36 -3.54
C VAL A 83 -0.89 -10.75 -4.09
N SER A 84 0.28 -10.90 -4.71
CA SER A 84 0.74 -12.19 -5.20
C SER A 84 1.02 -13.14 -4.02
N GLU A 85 1.07 -14.44 -4.31
CA GLU A 85 1.34 -15.43 -3.28
C GLU A 85 2.67 -15.19 -2.57
N GLY A 86 3.73 -14.86 -3.34
CA GLY A 86 5.04 -14.58 -2.76
C GLY A 86 5.04 -13.37 -1.86
N ILE A 87 4.39 -12.29 -2.28
CA ILE A 87 4.29 -11.07 -1.48
C ILE A 87 3.41 -11.31 -0.25
N HIS A 88 2.30 -12.02 -0.42
CA HIS A 88 1.41 -12.37 0.69
C HIS A 88 2.19 -13.14 1.77
N HIS A 89 3.02 -14.09 1.36
CA HIS A 89 3.85 -14.86 2.26
C HIS A 89 4.82 -13.96 3.05
N ALA A 90 5.48 -13.02 2.37
CA ALA A 90 6.38 -12.07 3.01
C ALA A 90 5.65 -11.20 4.04
N LEU A 91 4.46 -10.72 3.69
CA LEU A 91 3.64 -9.89 4.58
C LEU A 91 3.14 -10.69 5.79
N LYS A 92 2.73 -11.93 5.57
CA LYS A 92 2.24 -12.82 6.62
C LYS A 92 3.35 -13.11 7.63
N PHE A 93 4.56 -13.38 7.15
CA PHE A 93 5.72 -13.64 7.99
C PHE A 93 5.99 -12.47 8.93
N SER A 94 5.74 -11.26 8.48
CA SER A 94 5.94 -10.03 9.26
C SER A 94 4.69 -9.61 10.03
N ARG A 95 3.65 -10.45 10.05
CA ARG A 95 2.35 -10.20 10.69
C ARG A 95 1.59 -9.00 10.14
N LEU A 96 1.90 -8.58 8.94
CA LEU A 96 1.25 -7.41 8.33
C LEU A 96 -0.15 -7.71 7.84
N THR A 97 -0.46 -8.98 7.56
CA THR A 97 -1.80 -9.36 7.14
C THR A 97 -2.84 -9.11 8.24
N ASP A 98 -2.39 -8.97 9.49
CA ASP A 98 -3.28 -8.64 10.60
C ASP A 98 -3.53 -7.14 10.70
N MET A 99 -2.69 -6.32 10.04
CA MET A 99 -2.76 -4.87 10.10
C MET A 99 -3.45 -4.24 8.90
N PHE A 100 -3.42 -4.92 7.76
CA PHE A 100 -4.00 -4.43 6.51
C PHE A 100 -5.17 -5.29 6.09
N SER A 101 -6.22 -4.67 5.54
CA SER A 101 -7.22 -5.45 4.83
C SER A 101 -6.64 -5.80 3.46
N VAL A 102 -6.76 -7.07 3.07
CA VAL A 102 -6.21 -7.59 1.82
C VAL A 102 -7.35 -8.07 0.94
N HIS A 103 -7.33 -7.64 -0.31
CA HIS A 103 -8.43 -7.92 -1.25
C HIS A 103 -7.90 -8.47 -2.56
N ALA A 104 -8.71 -9.31 -3.19
CA ALA A 104 -8.33 -9.95 -4.46
C ALA A 104 -8.28 -8.96 -5.62
N THR A 105 -9.07 -7.89 -5.56
CA THR A 105 -9.15 -6.89 -6.63
C THR A 105 -9.09 -5.48 -6.07
N VAL A 106 -8.72 -4.54 -6.95
CA VAL A 106 -8.74 -3.11 -6.59
C VAL A 106 -10.17 -2.67 -6.28
N GLU A 107 -11.16 -3.17 -7.02
CA GLU A 107 -12.56 -2.81 -6.78
C GLU A 107 -13.03 -3.25 -5.40
N ASP A 108 -12.66 -4.45 -4.96
CA ASP A 108 -12.99 -4.93 -3.62
C ASP A 108 -12.32 -4.07 -2.55
N ALA A 109 -11.06 -3.70 -2.77
CA ALA A 109 -10.32 -2.85 -1.84
C ALA A 109 -10.98 -1.47 -1.71
N LYS A 110 -11.36 -0.86 -2.82
CA LYS A 110 -12.06 0.43 -2.84
C LYS A 110 -13.37 0.35 -2.07
N ALA A 111 -14.15 -0.70 -2.35
CA ALA A 111 -15.45 -0.90 -1.68
C ALA A 111 -15.27 -1.05 -0.17
N ALA A 112 -14.25 -1.79 0.27
CA ALA A 112 -13.98 -1.98 1.69
C ALA A 112 -13.65 -0.67 2.40
N LEU A 113 -12.93 0.23 1.74
CA LEU A 113 -12.56 1.52 2.32
C LEU A 113 -13.71 2.52 2.36
N MET A 114 -14.73 2.32 1.53
CA MET A 114 -15.89 3.22 1.48
C MET A 114 -16.96 2.86 2.52
N VAL A 115 -16.83 1.73 3.18
CA VAL A 115 -17.77 1.30 4.22
C VAL A 115 -17.39 1.96 5.55
N GLY A 116 -18.33 2.67 6.08
CA GLY A 116 -18.35 3.25 7.40
C GLY A 116 -17.09 3.64 8.07
#